data_98b473e0b64571a196073fca73810ac6
#
_entry.id   98b473e0b64571a196073fca73810ac6
#
_cell.length_a   1.000
_cell.length_b   1.000
_cell.length_c   1.000
_cell.angle_alpha   90.00
_cell.angle_beta   90.00
_cell.angle_gamma   90.00
#
_symmetry.space_group_name_H-M   'P 1'
#
loop_
_entity.id
_entity.type
_entity.pdbx_description
1 polymer ?
#
loop_
_entity_poly.entity_id
_entity_poly.type
_entity_poly.pdbx_seq_one_letter_code
_entity_poly.pdbx_strand_id
1 'polypeptide(L)'
;MKQFMMLIAVAVLCSGNAMAEDYKEEVAASRATVKEFMQSLKGELQAGMQEGGPVNAIGVCKLTARGIANTYSARKGWSVARTSLKLRNPENAPDMWELGVLEDFERRKHAGEDPAKMEYYEATEQDGEKVLRYMKAIPTAELCVVCHGTEIDPYVDARLKELYPQDQARGFKPGDIRGAFTIIQPLSEQ
;
A
#
# COMPACT_ATOMS: atom_id res chain seq x y z
N MET A 1 -58.18 14.11 33.27
CA MET A 1 -57.23 13.10 32.79
C MET A 1 -56.16 13.81 31.99
N LYS A 2 -54.96 14.01 32.57
CA LYS A 2 -53.81 14.65 31.89
C LYS A 2 -52.86 13.53 31.42
N GLN A 3 -52.71 13.39 30.09
CA GLN A 3 -51.74 12.48 29.50
C GLN A 3 -50.35 13.13 29.55
N PHE A 4 -49.42 12.49 30.25
CA PHE A 4 -47.98 12.83 30.22
C PHE A 4 -47.36 12.13 29.02
N MET A 5 -46.95 12.91 28.02
CA MET A 5 -46.19 12.41 26.88
C MET A 5 -44.70 12.45 27.23
N MET A 6 -44.14 11.27 27.46
CA MET A 6 -42.72 11.06 27.79
C MET A 6 -41.91 11.04 26.48
N LEU A 7 -41.19 12.12 26.21
CA LEU A 7 -40.21 12.20 25.09
C LEU A 7 -38.96 11.41 25.46
N ILE A 8 -38.74 10.27 24.80
CA ILE A 8 -37.50 9.53 24.88
C ILE A 8 -36.53 10.16 23.87
N ALA A 9 -35.53 10.88 24.37
CA ALA A 9 -34.41 11.35 23.55
C ALA A 9 -33.45 10.19 23.32
N VAL A 10 -33.37 9.71 22.07
CA VAL A 10 -32.36 8.74 21.65
C VAL A 10 -31.06 9.51 21.40
N ALA A 11 -30.11 9.37 22.32
CA ALA A 11 -28.75 9.84 22.11
C ALA A 11 -28.02 8.89 21.15
N VAL A 12 -27.86 9.29 19.91
CA VAL A 12 -26.96 8.60 18.95
C VAL A 12 -25.52 8.96 19.33
N LEU A 13 -24.85 8.05 20.00
CA LEU A 13 -23.42 8.13 20.28
C LEU A 13 -22.67 7.93 18.97
N CYS A 14 -22.08 9.01 18.43
CA CYS A 14 -21.11 8.96 17.35
C CYS A 14 -19.79 8.33 17.88
N SER A 15 -19.64 7.02 17.75
CA SER A 15 -18.44 6.28 18.19
C SER A 15 -17.29 6.31 17.16
N GLY A 16 -17.37 7.13 16.12
CA GLY A 16 -16.42 7.11 15.00
C GLY A 16 -15.10 7.84 15.19
N ASN A 17 -14.99 8.75 16.17
CA ASN A 17 -13.80 9.60 16.30
C ASN A 17 -12.78 9.14 17.35
N ALA A 18 -13.13 8.24 18.27
CA ALA A 18 -12.23 7.79 19.34
C ALA A 18 -11.05 6.97 18.82
N MET A 19 -11.27 6.11 17.82
CA MET A 19 -10.23 5.20 17.29
C MET A 19 -9.09 5.92 16.56
N ALA A 20 -9.32 7.12 16.02
CA ALA A 20 -8.29 7.84 15.27
C ALA A 20 -7.26 8.57 16.16
N GLU A 21 -7.57 8.79 17.41
CA GLU A 21 -6.69 9.47 18.40
C GLU A 21 -5.79 8.48 19.13
N ASP A 22 -6.25 7.24 19.30
CA ASP A 22 -5.55 6.21 20.09
C ASP A 22 -4.25 5.69 19.42
N TYR A 23 -4.08 5.79 18.09
CA TYR A 23 -2.91 5.24 17.35
C TYR A 23 -2.17 6.30 16.54
N LYS A 24 -2.20 7.53 16.97
CA LYS A 24 -1.64 8.67 16.23
C LYS A 24 -0.12 8.57 16.02
N GLU A 25 0.60 8.07 17.02
CA GLU A 25 2.05 7.91 16.97
C GLU A 25 2.44 6.74 16.04
N GLU A 26 1.74 5.62 16.14
CA GLU A 26 1.96 4.43 15.31
C GLU A 26 1.65 4.70 13.83
N VAL A 27 0.57 5.42 13.55
CA VAL A 27 0.23 5.85 12.20
C VAL A 27 1.27 6.83 11.65
N ALA A 28 1.75 7.78 12.46
CA ALA A 28 2.82 8.68 12.06
C ALA A 28 4.12 7.94 11.77
N ALA A 29 4.47 6.94 12.58
CA ALA A 29 5.63 6.09 12.39
C ALA A 29 5.50 5.22 11.12
N SER A 30 4.31 4.69 10.83
CA SER A 30 4.01 3.97 9.60
C SER A 30 4.14 4.85 8.37
N ARG A 31 3.61 6.08 8.40
CA ARG A 31 3.78 7.06 7.32
C ARG A 31 5.25 7.40 7.06
N ALA A 32 6.05 7.59 8.11
CA ALA A 32 7.48 7.84 7.99
C ALA A 32 8.20 6.65 7.35
N THR A 33 7.92 5.42 7.78
CA THR A 33 8.50 4.20 7.23
C THR A 33 8.15 4.02 5.75
N VAL A 34 6.90 4.25 5.35
CA VAL A 34 6.48 4.21 3.95
C VAL A 34 7.22 5.26 3.12
N LYS A 35 7.39 6.48 3.64
CA LYS A 35 8.13 7.54 2.94
C LYS A 35 9.59 7.14 2.68
N GLU A 36 10.27 6.62 3.68
CA GLU A 36 11.65 6.14 3.57
C GLU A 36 11.76 4.97 2.58
N PHE A 37 10.87 3.98 2.68
CA PHE A 37 10.82 2.84 1.76
C PHE A 37 10.62 3.30 0.31
N MET A 38 9.64 4.20 0.08
CA MET A 38 9.37 4.76 -1.25
C MET A 38 10.60 5.49 -1.81
N GLN A 39 11.29 6.29 -0.99
CA GLN A 39 12.50 7.01 -1.39
C GLN A 39 13.62 6.05 -1.79
N SER A 40 13.89 5.02 -0.98
CA SER A 40 14.88 4.00 -1.28
C SER A 40 14.56 3.25 -2.58
N LEU A 41 13.32 2.79 -2.73
CA LEU A 41 12.88 2.09 -3.93
C LEU A 41 12.96 2.94 -5.19
N LYS A 42 12.57 4.22 -5.09
CA LYS A 42 12.66 5.17 -6.21
C LYS A 42 14.12 5.49 -6.56
N GLY A 43 14.98 5.59 -5.57
CA GLY A 43 16.41 5.80 -5.78
C GLY A 43 17.04 4.66 -6.58
N GLU A 44 16.80 3.42 -6.17
CA GLU A 44 17.28 2.22 -6.89
C GLU A 44 16.72 2.13 -8.33
N LEU A 45 15.42 2.43 -8.50
CA LEU A 45 14.82 2.48 -9.83
C LEU A 45 15.51 3.52 -10.72
N GLN A 46 15.73 4.73 -10.19
CA GLN A 46 16.38 5.82 -10.94
C GLN A 46 17.82 5.48 -11.29
N ALA A 47 18.59 4.90 -10.37
CA ALA A 47 19.95 4.44 -10.62
C ALA A 47 19.97 3.40 -11.74
N GLY A 48 19.13 2.37 -11.67
CA GLY A 48 19.04 1.35 -12.72
C GLY A 48 18.63 1.91 -14.08
N MET A 49 17.73 2.92 -14.10
CA MET A 49 17.36 3.63 -15.32
C MET A 49 18.52 4.43 -15.92
N GLN A 50 19.36 5.05 -15.09
CA GLN A 50 20.54 5.81 -15.54
C GLN A 50 21.67 4.92 -16.05
N GLU A 51 21.89 3.76 -15.41
CA GLU A 51 22.96 2.83 -15.75
C GLU A 51 22.72 2.08 -17.07
N GLY A 52 21.50 1.65 -17.35
CA GLY A 52 21.22 0.80 -18.50
C GLY A 52 19.77 0.86 -18.98
N GLY A 53 19.05 1.92 -18.65
CA GLY A 53 17.68 2.13 -19.07
C GLY A 53 16.66 1.18 -18.41
N PRO A 54 15.43 1.11 -18.96
CA PRO A 54 14.34 0.37 -18.34
C PRO A 54 14.61 -1.15 -18.26
N VAL A 55 15.32 -1.72 -19.21
CA VAL A 55 15.68 -3.15 -19.23
C VAL A 55 16.56 -3.51 -18.04
N ASN A 56 17.56 -2.67 -17.71
CA ASN A 56 18.41 -2.84 -16.53
C ASN A 56 17.61 -2.64 -15.25
N ALA A 57 16.79 -1.58 -15.18
CA ALA A 57 16.00 -1.24 -14.01
C ALA A 57 15.03 -2.36 -13.57
N ILE A 58 14.51 -3.18 -14.49
CA ILE A 58 13.67 -4.34 -14.16
C ILE A 58 14.45 -5.36 -13.30
N GLY A 59 15.71 -5.62 -13.67
CA GLY A 59 16.60 -6.52 -12.92
C GLY A 59 16.90 -6.00 -11.52
N VAL A 60 17.23 -4.72 -11.43
CA VAL A 60 17.46 -4.04 -10.13
C VAL A 60 16.21 -4.13 -9.26
N CYS A 61 15.03 -3.80 -9.78
CA CYS A 61 13.78 -3.91 -9.04
C CYS A 61 13.51 -5.33 -8.52
N LYS A 62 13.81 -6.37 -9.30
CA LYS A 62 13.61 -7.76 -8.88
C LYS A 62 14.49 -8.14 -7.70
N LEU A 63 15.77 -7.76 -7.74
CA LEU A 63 16.76 -8.12 -6.73
C LEU A 63 16.67 -7.26 -5.47
N THR A 64 16.46 -5.96 -5.64
CA THR A 64 16.65 -4.97 -4.58
C THR A 64 15.37 -4.66 -3.80
N ALA A 65 14.20 -4.67 -4.46
CA ALA A 65 12.97 -4.23 -3.82
C ALA A 65 12.56 -5.07 -2.60
N ARG A 66 12.83 -6.39 -2.62
CA ARG A 66 12.60 -7.28 -1.47
C ARG A 66 13.62 -7.03 -0.36
N GLY A 67 14.88 -6.82 -0.72
CA GLY A 67 15.94 -6.49 0.23
C GLY A 67 15.65 -5.19 1.00
N ILE A 68 15.12 -4.18 0.31
CA ILE A 68 14.68 -2.92 0.95
C ILE A 68 13.56 -3.22 1.96
N ALA A 69 12.51 -3.95 1.58
CA ALA A 69 11.41 -4.30 2.46
C ALA A 69 11.91 -5.04 3.72
N ASN A 70 12.76 -6.06 3.53
CA ASN A 70 13.35 -6.83 4.63
C ASN A 70 14.22 -5.96 5.55
N THR A 71 14.95 -4.99 5.00
CA THR A 71 15.76 -4.04 5.79
C THR A 71 14.87 -3.20 6.71
N TYR A 72 13.75 -2.68 6.20
CA TYR A 72 12.82 -1.91 7.02
C TYR A 72 12.12 -2.79 8.04
N SER A 73 11.72 -4.01 7.67
CA SER A 73 11.11 -4.98 8.59
C SER A 73 12.06 -5.32 9.76
N ALA A 74 13.31 -5.65 9.45
CA ALA A 74 14.30 -5.98 10.48
C ALA A 74 14.63 -4.79 11.40
N ARG A 75 14.76 -3.58 10.82
CA ARG A 75 15.07 -2.35 11.57
C ARG A 75 13.97 -1.98 12.56
N LYS A 76 12.72 -2.22 12.22
CA LYS A 76 11.55 -1.83 13.00
C LYS A 76 11.00 -2.96 13.88
N GLY A 77 11.31 -4.22 13.58
CA GLY A 77 10.61 -5.36 14.15
C GLY A 77 9.15 -5.49 13.65
N TRP A 78 8.85 -4.92 12.49
CA TRP A 78 7.53 -4.90 11.87
C TRP A 78 7.50 -5.75 10.61
N SER A 79 6.31 -6.06 10.09
CA SER A 79 6.18 -6.51 8.71
C SER A 79 6.01 -5.28 7.81
N VAL A 80 6.93 -5.10 6.86
CA VAL A 80 6.89 -3.99 5.89
C VAL A 80 6.97 -4.58 4.48
N ALA A 81 5.94 -4.36 3.67
CA ALA A 81 5.82 -4.95 2.35
C ALA A 81 5.07 -4.03 1.36
N ARG A 82 4.80 -4.58 0.18
CA ARG A 82 3.92 -3.98 -0.84
C ARG A 82 3.02 -5.07 -1.39
N THR A 83 1.80 -4.67 -1.69
CA THR A 83 0.79 -5.55 -2.28
C THR A 83 0.06 -4.87 -3.43
N SER A 84 -0.71 -5.61 -4.22
CA SER A 84 -1.45 -5.08 -5.37
C SER A 84 -2.51 -6.07 -5.86
N LEU A 85 -3.57 -5.55 -6.47
CA LEU A 85 -4.57 -6.36 -7.19
C LEU A 85 -4.01 -6.97 -8.48
N LYS A 86 -3.06 -6.28 -9.14
CA LYS A 86 -2.37 -6.76 -10.34
C LYS A 86 -0.91 -7.02 -10.01
N LEU A 87 -0.56 -8.27 -9.81
CA LEU A 87 0.75 -8.69 -9.33
C LEU A 87 1.79 -8.70 -10.46
N ARG A 88 3.00 -8.17 -10.19
CA ARG A 88 4.20 -8.47 -10.95
C ARG A 88 4.96 -9.63 -10.32
N ASN A 89 5.17 -9.57 -9.02
CA ASN A 89 5.73 -10.67 -8.25
C ASN A 89 4.61 -11.35 -7.46
N PRO A 90 4.34 -12.65 -7.66
CA PRO A 90 3.31 -13.39 -6.92
C PRO A 90 3.47 -13.35 -5.40
N GLU A 91 4.70 -13.18 -4.90
CA GLU A 91 4.98 -13.08 -3.46
C GLU A 91 4.38 -11.80 -2.81
N ASN A 92 3.93 -10.86 -3.61
CA ASN A 92 3.24 -9.66 -3.15
C ASN A 92 1.71 -9.80 -3.19
N ALA A 93 1.20 -11.04 -3.21
CA ALA A 93 -0.23 -11.28 -3.16
C ALA A 93 -0.84 -10.73 -1.86
N PRO A 94 -1.99 -10.04 -1.94
CA PRO A 94 -2.66 -9.53 -0.77
C PRO A 94 -3.24 -10.67 0.07
N ASP A 95 -3.24 -10.51 1.39
CA ASP A 95 -4.13 -11.27 2.25
C ASP A 95 -5.57 -10.75 2.14
N MET A 96 -6.53 -11.39 2.83
CA MET A 96 -7.96 -11.03 2.73
C MET A 96 -8.25 -9.61 3.22
N TRP A 97 -7.55 -9.14 4.24
CA TRP A 97 -7.70 -7.77 4.74
C TRP A 97 -7.12 -6.76 3.75
N GLU A 98 -5.93 -7.01 3.25
CA GLU A 98 -5.26 -6.17 2.23
C GLU A 98 -6.07 -6.10 0.94
N LEU A 99 -6.66 -7.22 0.53
CA LEU A 99 -7.56 -7.28 -0.62
C LEU A 99 -8.73 -6.32 -0.45
N GLY A 100 -9.42 -6.38 0.71
CA GLY A 100 -10.54 -5.50 1.02
C GLY A 100 -10.14 -4.01 1.02
N VAL A 101 -8.96 -3.68 1.54
CA VAL A 101 -8.44 -2.30 1.53
C VAL A 101 -8.07 -1.84 0.13
N LEU A 102 -7.47 -2.70 -0.70
CA LEU A 102 -7.15 -2.37 -2.11
C LEU A 102 -8.44 -2.11 -2.92
N GLU A 103 -9.48 -2.93 -2.73
CA GLU A 103 -10.78 -2.72 -3.37
C GLU A 103 -11.46 -1.43 -2.89
N ASP A 104 -11.31 -1.09 -1.60
CA ASP A 104 -11.77 0.20 -1.07
C ASP A 104 -11.04 1.37 -1.73
N PHE A 105 -9.73 1.29 -1.86
CA PHE A 105 -8.95 2.32 -2.54
C PHE A 105 -9.40 2.53 -3.99
N GLU A 106 -9.67 1.45 -4.75
CA GLU A 106 -10.20 1.56 -6.11
C GLU A 106 -11.59 2.22 -6.11
N ARG A 107 -12.47 1.86 -5.17
CA ARG A 107 -13.79 2.48 -5.03
C ARG A 107 -13.69 3.98 -4.73
N ARG A 108 -12.80 4.38 -3.80
CA ARG A 108 -12.56 5.78 -3.43
C ARG A 108 -11.97 6.58 -4.59
N LYS A 109 -11.06 5.98 -5.37
CA LYS A 109 -10.52 6.57 -6.59
C LYS A 109 -11.64 6.82 -7.61
N HIS A 110 -12.52 5.85 -7.84
CA HIS A 110 -13.67 6.03 -8.74
C HIS A 110 -14.63 7.12 -8.26
N ALA A 111 -14.69 7.36 -6.95
CA ALA A 111 -15.43 8.49 -6.37
C ALA A 111 -14.68 9.83 -6.45
N GLY A 112 -13.48 9.88 -7.04
CA GLY A 112 -12.72 11.10 -7.28
C GLY A 112 -11.69 11.45 -6.19
N GLU A 113 -11.42 10.56 -5.24
CA GLU A 113 -10.38 10.80 -4.25
C GLU A 113 -8.98 10.64 -4.88
N ASP A 114 -8.05 11.49 -4.44
CA ASP A 114 -6.65 11.48 -4.90
C ASP A 114 -5.89 10.26 -4.31
N PRO A 115 -5.44 9.29 -5.13
CA PRO A 115 -4.67 8.14 -4.64
C PRO A 115 -3.43 8.49 -3.83
N ALA A 116 -2.80 9.64 -4.09
CA ALA A 116 -1.63 10.07 -3.33
C ALA A 116 -1.94 10.35 -1.85
N LYS A 117 -3.20 10.61 -1.52
CA LYS A 117 -3.67 10.90 -0.16
C LYS A 117 -4.27 9.68 0.54
N MET A 118 -4.63 8.63 -0.22
CA MET A 118 -5.32 7.46 0.33
C MET A 118 -4.43 6.65 1.25
N GLU A 119 -4.93 6.43 2.43
CA GLU A 119 -4.40 5.49 3.42
C GLU A 119 -5.55 4.87 4.19
N TYR A 120 -5.28 3.73 4.82
CA TYR A 120 -6.19 3.03 5.71
C TYR A 120 -5.40 2.37 6.84
N TYR A 121 -5.93 2.37 8.04
CA TYR A 121 -5.35 1.66 9.16
C TYR A 121 -6.43 1.14 10.10
N GLU A 122 -6.10 0.08 10.79
CA GLU A 122 -6.97 -0.59 11.74
C GLU A 122 -6.14 -1.31 12.79
N ALA A 123 -6.53 -1.17 14.05
CA ALA A 123 -6.01 -2.02 15.11
C ALA A 123 -6.81 -3.32 15.13
N THR A 124 -6.09 -4.45 15.09
CA THR A 124 -6.69 -5.77 15.07
C THR A 124 -5.84 -6.76 15.88
N GLU A 125 -6.28 -8.00 15.98
CA GLU A 125 -5.52 -9.08 16.57
C GLU A 125 -5.03 -10.02 15.47
N GLN A 126 -3.74 -10.34 15.50
CA GLN A 126 -3.13 -11.30 14.59
C GLN A 126 -2.23 -12.25 15.39
N ASP A 127 -2.47 -13.56 15.27
CA ASP A 127 -1.72 -14.60 15.99
C ASP A 127 -1.71 -14.43 17.53
N GLY A 128 -2.78 -13.83 18.09
CA GLY A 128 -2.92 -13.54 19.52
C GLY A 128 -2.24 -12.26 20.01
N GLU A 129 -1.65 -11.49 19.10
CA GLU A 129 -1.01 -10.20 19.38
C GLU A 129 -1.84 -9.04 18.82
N LYS A 130 -1.92 -7.94 19.57
CA LYS A 130 -2.51 -6.70 19.06
C LYS A 130 -1.55 -6.04 18.09
N VAL A 131 -2.04 -5.72 16.89
CA VAL A 131 -1.26 -5.07 15.85
C VAL A 131 -2.02 -3.90 15.25
N LEU A 132 -1.28 -2.88 14.81
CA LEU A 132 -1.80 -1.90 13.86
C LEU A 132 -1.47 -2.36 12.45
N ARG A 133 -2.48 -2.56 11.63
CA ARG A 133 -2.34 -2.74 10.19
C ARG A 133 -2.51 -1.40 9.49
N TYR A 134 -1.57 -1.05 8.62
CA TYR A 134 -1.57 0.22 7.90
C TYR A 134 -1.29 -0.01 6.42
N MET A 135 -2.08 0.61 5.55
CA MET A 135 -1.82 0.63 4.12
C MET A 135 -1.80 2.06 3.56
N LYS A 136 -0.90 2.29 2.61
CA LYS A 136 -0.79 3.54 1.85
C LYS A 136 -0.82 3.24 0.36
N ALA A 137 -1.78 3.80 -0.37
CA ALA A 137 -1.88 3.63 -1.81
C ALA A 137 -0.62 4.16 -2.54
N ILE A 138 -0.24 3.47 -3.62
CA ILE A 138 0.86 3.83 -4.50
C ILE A 138 0.25 4.31 -5.83
N PRO A 139 0.20 5.62 -6.09
CA PRO A 139 -0.24 6.12 -7.38
C PRO A 139 0.77 5.78 -8.48
N THR A 140 0.26 5.49 -9.67
CA THR A 140 1.07 5.32 -10.88
C THR A 140 1.52 6.68 -11.39
N ALA A 141 2.83 6.90 -11.47
CA ALA A 141 3.43 8.10 -12.07
C ALA A 141 3.80 7.84 -13.54
N GLU A 142 4.16 8.90 -14.28
CA GLU A 142 4.62 8.80 -15.69
C GLU A 142 5.78 7.83 -15.85
N LEU A 143 6.77 7.84 -14.93
CA LEU A 143 7.88 6.90 -14.97
C LEU A 143 7.42 5.44 -14.81
N CYS A 144 6.33 5.19 -14.10
CA CYS A 144 5.85 3.83 -13.85
C CYS A 144 5.28 3.16 -15.10
N VAL A 145 4.66 3.95 -16.01
CA VAL A 145 4.02 3.40 -17.22
C VAL A 145 5.01 2.87 -18.25
N VAL A 146 6.29 3.21 -18.14
CA VAL A 146 7.37 2.62 -18.97
C VAL A 146 7.39 1.08 -18.86
N CYS A 147 7.07 0.56 -17.65
CA CYS A 147 7.06 -0.88 -17.37
C CYS A 147 5.69 -1.41 -16.95
N HIS A 148 4.73 -0.54 -16.66
CA HIS A 148 3.39 -0.89 -16.15
C HIS A 148 2.25 -0.38 -17.05
N GLY A 149 2.57 0.33 -18.13
CA GLY A 149 1.60 0.97 -19.00
C GLY A 149 0.82 0.03 -19.92
N THR A 150 0.04 0.63 -20.80
CA THR A 150 -0.70 -0.05 -21.88
C THR A 150 0.18 -0.38 -23.07
N GLU A 151 1.17 0.48 -23.33
CA GLU A 151 2.15 0.33 -24.40
C GLU A 151 3.53 0.22 -23.78
N ILE A 152 4.12 -0.96 -23.86
CA ILE A 152 5.44 -1.26 -23.30
C ILE A 152 6.38 -1.57 -24.45
N ASP A 153 7.55 -0.93 -24.45
CA ASP A 153 8.61 -1.19 -25.45
C ASP A 153 8.89 -2.70 -25.56
N PRO A 154 9.05 -3.27 -26.78
CA PRO A 154 9.24 -4.69 -26.98
C PRO A 154 10.44 -5.29 -26.22
N TYR A 155 11.54 -4.56 -26.05
CA TYR A 155 12.71 -5.03 -25.29
C TYR A 155 12.43 -5.05 -23.79
N VAL A 156 11.70 -4.06 -23.29
CA VAL A 156 11.23 -3.99 -21.90
C VAL A 156 10.25 -5.14 -21.64
N ASP A 157 9.30 -5.38 -22.55
CA ASP A 157 8.32 -6.46 -22.46
C ASP A 157 8.97 -7.84 -22.46
N ALA A 158 9.95 -8.05 -23.32
CA ALA A 158 10.72 -9.32 -23.36
C ALA A 158 11.41 -9.56 -22.01
N ARG A 159 12.05 -8.53 -21.45
CA ARG A 159 12.73 -8.65 -20.15
C ARG A 159 11.76 -8.88 -18.99
N LEU A 160 10.58 -8.24 -19.04
CA LEU A 160 9.52 -8.49 -18.07
C LEU A 160 9.03 -9.93 -18.11
N LYS A 161 8.78 -10.47 -19.30
CA LYS A 161 8.36 -11.88 -19.47
C LYS A 161 9.40 -12.88 -18.96
N GLU A 162 10.68 -12.59 -19.19
CA GLU A 162 11.78 -13.42 -18.70
C GLU A 162 11.84 -13.44 -17.17
N LEU A 163 11.79 -12.26 -16.52
CA LEU A 163 11.99 -12.15 -15.08
C LEU A 163 10.70 -12.38 -14.27
N TYR A 164 9.55 -12.14 -14.87
CA TYR A 164 8.23 -12.23 -14.24
C TYR A 164 7.22 -12.92 -15.18
N PRO A 165 7.34 -14.24 -15.37
CA PRO A 165 6.49 -14.98 -16.32
C PRO A 165 4.99 -14.92 -16.01
N GLN A 166 4.63 -14.56 -14.77
CA GLN A 166 3.24 -14.42 -14.32
C GLN A 166 2.82 -12.94 -14.14
N ASP A 167 3.54 -11.99 -14.78
CA ASP A 167 3.29 -10.56 -14.64
C ASP A 167 1.88 -10.15 -15.10
N GLN A 168 1.07 -9.67 -14.17
CA GLN A 168 -0.24 -9.08 -14.38
C GLN A 168 -0.24 -7.55 -14.27
N ALA A 169 0.88 -6.95 -13.87
CA ALA A 169 0.98 -5.53 -13.54
C ALA A 169 1.16 -4.65 -14.78
N ARG A 170 0.16 -4.65 -15.64
CA ARG A 170 0.13 -3.97 -16.95
C ARG A 170 -1.16 -3.20 -17.14
N GLY A 171 -1.17 -2.26 -18.10
CA GLY A 171 -2.37 -1.51 -18.47
C GLY A 171 -2.70 -0.37 -17.52
N PHE A 172 -1.74 0.08 -16.73
CA PHE A 172 -1.91 1.25 -15.85
C PHE A 172 -1.73 2.56 -16.62
N LYS A 173 -2.45 3.56 -16.15
CA LYS A 173 -2.32 4.97 -16.59
C LYS A 173 -1.81 5.81 -15.41
N PRO A 174 -1.19 6.98 -15.66
CA PRO A 174 -0.89 7.93 -14.59
C PRO A 174 -2.13 8.24 -13.76
N GLY A 175 -1.99 8.21 -12.44
CA GLY A 175 -3.08 8.37 -11.49
C GLY A 175 -3.83 7.08 -11.13
N ASP A 176 -3.57 5.95 -11.78
CA ASP A 176 -4.11 4.65 -11.33
C ASP A 176 -3.43 4.19 -10.04
N ILE A 177 -4.09 3.34 -9.28
CA ILE A 177 -3.52 2.72 -8.09
C ILE A 177 -2.69 1.52 -8.51
N ARG A 178 -1.34 1.63 -8.44
CA ARG A 178 -0.43 0.54 -8.77
C ARG A 178 -0.47 -0.57 -7.72
N GLY A 179 -0.86 -0.24 -6.52
CA GLY A 179 -0.91 -1.11 -5.35
C GLY A 179 -0.83 -0.30 -4.07
N ALA A 180 -0.35 -0.90 -3.00
CA ALA A 180 -0.15 -0.22 -1.73
C ALA A 180 1.12 -0.69 -1.02
N PHE A 181 1.72 0.17 -0.20
CA PHE A 181 2.57 -0.24 0.91
C PHE A 181 1.68 -0.82 2.00
N THR A 182 2.17 -1.84 2.67
CA THR A 182 1.48 -2.48 3.79
C THR A 182 2.44 -2.65 4.96
N ILE A 183 1.96 -2.36 6.16
CA ILE A 183 2.72 -2.46 7.41
C ILE A 183 1.84 -3.18 8.43
N ILE A 184 2.47 -4.12 9.15
CA ILE A 184 1.92 -4.71 10.37
C ILE A 184 2.90 -4.36 11.50
N GLN A 185 2.41 -3.55 12.42
CA GLN A 185 3.18 -3.04 13.56
C GLN A 185 2.60 -3.62 14.85
N PRO A 186 3.39 -4.36 15.66
CA PRO A 186 2.96 -4.77 16.99
C PRO A 186 2.62 -3.57 17.86
N LEU A 187 1.50 -3.66 18.58
CA LEU A 187 1.10 -2.67 19.57
C LEU A 187 1.57 -3.13 20.95
N SER A 188 2.23 -2.25 21.69
CA SER A 188 2.56 -2.53 23.09
C SER A 188 1.29 -2.66 23.92
N GLU A 189 1.24 -3.61 24.86
CA GLU A 189 0.21 -3.60 25.88
C GLU A 189 0.33 -2.30 26.70
N GLN A 190 -0.74 -1.52 26.73
CA GLN A 190 -0.83 -0.33 27.55
C GLN A 190 -1.23 -0.70 28.97
#